data_396cee837967736ff8b40ded39833b77
#
_entry.id   396cee837967736ff8b40ded39833b77
#
_cell.length_a   1.000
_cell.length_b   1.000
_cell.length_c   1.000
_cell.angle_alpha   90.00
_cell.angle_beta   90.00
_cell.angle_gamma   90.00
#
_symmetry.space_group_name_H-M   'P 1'
#
loop_
_entity.id
_entity.type
_entity.pdbx_description
1 polymer ?
#
loop_
_entity_poly.entity_id
_entity_poly.type
_entity_poly.pdbx_seq_one_letter_code
_entity_poly.pdbx_strand_id
1 'polypeptide(L)'
;MSKRDAFLQLLAGEPASQVIWTADITYWISGNQFRGKADPAWGNEEGYLKFCQALGFMPYYWYEQFWLAEPRYDQRIRISTRTQGQLTQKVWQTPIGTIAEETTFSPDSCSIAHNKYAVTNKAELEVFRYLIENRRLKPECIEDYPKRLELWQRYDGIPAIAIPRSPLSAFFYEWTGVINGIYLLLDFPELVREIFQLMEKQEEPILEAVCELRPPLVHFADNLSSDTITSFYEELMEPGHRHRIARLHQAGIKCAVHLDGVVQGLLPKLARVGFDAVEALTPYPGGDLPIERMRAVANDDMVILWGGVPGILFAPPYSWEDMKRHVEHVLECWAGTRFVLGVADQVPPDGNIEFCRNISKLIQAWKP
;
A
#
# COMPACT_ATOMS: atom_id res chain seq x y z
N MET A 1 19.89 -17.41 -10.35
CA MET A 1 19.74 -16.10 -9.68
C MET A 1 18.51 -16.17 -8.78
N SER A 2 18.53 -15.56 -7.60
CA SER A 2 17.38 -15.53 -6.72
C SER A 2 16.31 -14.54 -7.22
N LYS A 3 15.04 -14.70 -6.76
CA LYS A 3 13.97 -13.75 -7.13
C LYS A 3 14.26 -12.35 -6.58
N ARG A 4 14.81 -12.29 -5.36
CA ARG A 4 15.26 -11.05 -4.73
C ARG A 4 16.31 -10.34 -5.59
N ASP A 5 17.34 -11.07 -6.07
CA ASP A 5 18.39 -10.46 -6.88
C ASP A 5 17.85 -9.98 -8.24
N ALA A 6 16.95 -10.75 -8.87
CA ALA A 6 16.28 -10.35 -10.10
C ALA A 6 15.40 -9.09 -9.89
N PHE A 7 14.74 -8.97 -8.73
CA PHE A 7 13.97 -7.79 -8.38
C PHE A 7 14.87 -6.55 -8.16
N LEU A 8 15.99 -6.72 -7.47
CA LEU A 8 16.96 -5.62 -7.28
C LEU A 8 17.58 -5.15 -8.60
N GLN A 9 17.88 -6.08 -9.53
CA GLN A 9 18.31 -5.72 -10.90
C GLN A 9 17.23 -4.93 -11.63
N LEU A 10 15.97 -5.38 -11.56
CA LEU A 10 14.85 -4.64 -12.16
C LEU A 10 14.74 -3.24 -11.60
N LEU A 11 14.86 -3.05 -10.27
CA LEU A 11 14.91 -1.75 -9.62
C LEU A 11 16.10 -0.89 -10.07
N ALA A 12 17.25 -1.51 -10.31
CA ALA A 12 18.45 -0.82 -10.80
C ALA A 12 18.35 -0.38 -12.28
N GLY A 13 17.29 -0.73 -12.98
CA GLY A 13 17.10 -0.37 -14.38
C GLY A 13 17.53 -1.46 -15.38
N GLU A 14 18.02 -2.59 -14.88
CA GLU A 14 18.44 -3.73 -15.71
C GLU A 14 17.25 -4.63 -16.05
N PRO A 15 17.28 -5.39 -17.16
CA PRO A 15 16.28 -6.40 -17.44
C PRO A 15 16.28 -7.49 -16.37
N ALA A 16 15.09 -7.88 -15.90
CA ALA A 16 14.98 -9.00 -14.98
C ALA A 16 15.35 -10.31 -15.69
N SER A 17 16.15 -11.15 -15.03
CA SER A 17 16.61 -12.44 -15.58
C SER A 17 15.51 -13.53 -15.54
N GLN A 18 14.42 -13.27 -14.85
CA GLN A 18 13.25 -14.15 -14.70
C GLN A 18 12.01 -13.31 -14.34
N VAL A 19 10.83 -13.88 -14.52
CA VAL A 19 9.59 -13.27 -14.03
C VAL A 19 9.60 -13.26 -12.52
N ILE A 20 9.43 -12.07 -11.93
CA ILE A 20 9.27 -11.88 -10.49
C ILE A 20 7.78 -11.99 -10.19
N TRP A 21 7.43 -12.82 -9.20
CA TRP A 21 6.07 -13.03 -8.73
C TRP A 21 5.97 -12.74 -7.25
N THR A 22 5.02 -11.88 -6.86
CA THR A 22 4.72 -11.50 -5.48
C THR A 22 3.24 -11.67 -5.17
N ALA A 23 2.90 -11.93 -3.92
CA ALA A 23 1.52 -11.96 -3.46
C ALA A 23 1.41 -11.41 -2.04
N ASP A 24 0.43 -10.55 -1.78
CA ASP A 24 0.03 -10.25 -0.41
C ASP A 24 -1.01 -11.27 0.05
N ILE A 25 -0.59 -12.12 0.99
CA ILE A 25 -1.43 -13.18 1.59
C ILE A 25 -1.76 -12.88 3.06
N THR A 26 -1.41 -11.69 3.55
CA THR A 26 -1.60 -11.34 4.97
C THR A 26 -3.07 -11.29 5.35
N TYR A 27 -3.93 -10.80 4.46
CA TYR A 27 -5.38 -10.80 4.65
C TYR A 27 -5.96 -12.22 4.64
N TRP A 28 -5.49 -13.09 3.75
CA TRP A 28 -5.87 -14.50 3.74
C TRP A 28 -5.47 -15.19 5.05
N ILE A 29 -4.25 -14.96 5.53
CA ILE A 29 -3.75 -15.54 6.80
C ILE A 29 -4.60 -15.06 7.97
N SER A 30 -4.74 -13.75 8.16
CA SER A 30 -5.47 -13.17 9.30
C SER A 30 -6.94 -13.62 9.33
N GLY A 31 -7.62 -13.60 8.18
CA GLY A 31 -9.00 -14.07 8.08
C GLY A 31 -9.17 -15.56 8.36
N ASN A 32 -8.24 -16.41 7.90
CA ASN A 32 -8.30 -17.83 8.17
C ASN A 32 -7.83 -18.20 9.57
N GLN A 33 -6.93 -17.45 10.19
CA GLN A 33 -6.60 -17.59 11.62
C GLN A 33 -7.78 -17.21 12.50
N PHE A 34 -8.47 -16.10 12.20
CA PHE A 34 -9.70 -15.73 12.89
C PHE A 34 -10.76 -16.83 12.86
N ARG A 35 -10.87 -17.54 11.72
CA ARG A 35 -11.79 -18.68 11.53
C ARG A 35 -11.25 -20.00 12.08
N GLY A 36 -10.06 -20.04 12.66
CA GLY A 36 -9.40 -21.26 13.14
C GLY A 36 -8.99 -22.25 12.05
N LYS A 37 -8.79 -21.77 10.80
CA LYS A 37 -8.49 -22.61 9.63
C LYS A 37 -7.04 -22.55 9.17
N ALA A 38 -6.28 -21.53 9.59
CA ALA A 38 -4.86 -21.36 9.23
C ALA A 38 -3.95 -21.67 10.42
N ASP A 39 -2.72 -22.12 10.12
CA ASP A 39 -1.70 -22.38 11.13
C ASP A 39 -1.37 -21.08 11.89
N PRO A 40 -1.47 -21.04 13.23
CA PRO A 40 -1.07 -19.90 14.03
C PRO A 40 0.39 -19.44 13.80
N ALA A 41 1.28 -20.36 13.42
CA ALA A 41 2.68 -20.03 13.13
C ALA A 41 2.84 -19.05 11.96
N TRP A 42 1.89 -18.99 11.02
CA TRP A 42 1.95 -18.03 9.91
C TRP A 42 1.63 -16.58 10.33
N GLY A 43 1.13 -16.37 11.53
CA GLY A 43 0.87 -15.06 12.12
C GLY A 43 2.10 -14.35 12.69
N ASN A 44 3.31 -14.95 12.62
CA ASN A 44 4.57 -14.28 12.91
C ASN A 44 5.43 -14.16 11.64
N GLU A 45 6.36 -13.21 11.63
CA GLU A 45 7.11 -12.84 10.43
C GLU A 45 7.88 -14.03 9.82
N GLU A 46 8.60 -14.81 10.62
CA GLU A 46 9.36 -15.94 10.07
C GLU A 46 8.45 -17.08 9.57
N GLY A 47 7.34 -17.35 10.25
CA GLY A 47 6.33 -18.32 9.81
C GLY A 47 5.67 -17.89 8.50
N TYR A 48 5.36 -16.59 8.35
CA TYR A 48 4.90 -16.01 7.11
C TYR A 48 5.90 -16.22 5.97
N LEU A 49 7.19 -15.92 6.19
CA LEU A 49 8.25 -16.08 5.20
C LEU A 49 8.40 -17.54 4.75
N LYS A 50 8.35 -18.48 5.68
CA LYS A 50 8.35 -19.93 5.38
C LYS A 50 7.15 -20.33 4.52
N PHE A 51 5.99 -19.78 4.81
CA PHE A 51 4.78 -20.04 4.04
C PHE A 51 4.86 -19.46 2.62
N CYS A 52 5.32 -18.21 2.46
CA CYS A 52 5.57 -17.63 1.14
C CYS A 52 6.56 -18.46 0.31
N GLN A 53 7.64 -18.92 0.94
CA GLN A 53 8.63 -19.78 0.29
C GLN A 53 8.00 -21.12 -0.16
N ALA A 54 7.14 -21.73 0.68
CA ALA A 54 6.43 -22.95 0.32
C ALA A 54 5.43 -22.76 -0.82
N LEU A 55 4.85 -21.57 -0.98
CA LEU A 55 3.98 -21.19 -2.10
C LEU A 55 4.76 -20.78 -3.35
N GLY A 56 6.06 -20.46 -3.22
CA GLY A 56 7.00 -20.26 -4.31
C GLY A 56 7.05 -18.86 -4.90
N PHE A 57 6.51 -17.82 -4.23
CA PHE A 57 6.66 -16.43 -4.64
C PHE A 57 7.71 -15.69 -3.81
N MET A 58 8.11 -14.49 -4.24
CA MET A 58 9.00 -13.60 -3.49
C MET A 58 8.20 -12.89 -2.40
N PRO A 59 8.50 -13.07 -1.11
CA PRO A 59 7.85 -12.32 -0.04
C PRO A 59 8.21 -10.84 -0.11
N TYR A 60 7.22 -9.98 0.09
CA TYR A 60 7.37 -8.53 0.09
C TYR A 60 6.51 -7.87 1.17
N TYR A 61 5.27 -8.30 1.36
CA TYR A 61 4.30 -7.65 2.25
C TYR A 61 4.33 -8.28 3.65
N TRP A 62 4.46 -7.42 4.66
CA TRP A 62 4.26 -7.75 6.07
C TRP A 62 4.03 -6.46 6.82
N TYR A 63 2.86 -6.28 7.42
CA TYR A 63 2.42 -4.97 7.94
C TYR A 63 2.90 -4.66 9.36
N GLU A 64 3.36 -5.62 10.14
CA GLU A 64 4.12 -5.32 11.34
C GLU A 64 5.44 -4.67 10.93
N GLN A 65 5.78 -3.53 11.56
CA GLN A 65 6.97 -2.75 11.22
C GLN A 65 6.98 -2.23 9.75
N PHE A 66 5.82 -2.10 9.13
CA PHE A 66 5.68 -1.54 7.79
C PHE A 66 5.82 -0.02 7.79
N TRP A 67 5.13 0.65 8.72
CA TRP A 67 5.17 2.10 8.84
C TRP A 67 6.41 2.57 9.59
N LEU A 68 7.17 3.47 8.98
CA LEU A 68 8.42 4.01 9.57
C LEU A 68 8.19 5.23 10.45
N ALA A 69 6.96 5.54 10.79
CA ALA A 69 6.59 6.69 11.61
C ALA A 69 5.48 6.38 12.61
N GLU A 70 5.62 6.89 13.82
CA GLU A 70 4.62 6.84 14.86
C GLU A 70 4.23 8.26 15.31
N PRO A 71 2.93 8.57 15.42
CA PRO A 71 2.47 9.87 15.93
C PRO A 71 2.64 9.95 17.44
N ARG A 72 3.28 11.02 17.92
CA ARG A 72 3.38 11.39 19.33
C ARG A 72 2.68 12.72 19.56
N TYR A 73 1.75 12.75 20.49
CA TYR A 73 0.89 13.90 20.78
C TYR A 73 1.35 14.63 22.03
N ASP A 74 1.07 15.95 22.08
CA ASP A 74 1.25 16.76 23.28
C ASP A 74 0.43 16.21 24.46
N GLN A 75 0.94 16.36 25.69
CA GLN A 75 0.31 15.84 26.91
C GLN A 75 -1.11 16.38 27.17
N ARG A 76 -1.50 17.51 26.55
CA ARG A 76 -2.86 18.08 26.61
C ARG A 76 -3.86 17.31 25.75
N ILE A 77 -3.40 16.43 24.89
CA ILE A 77 -4.24 15.59 24.02
C ILE A 77 -4.37 14.23 24.68
N ARG A 78 -5.60 13.80 24.92
CA ARG A 78 -5.90 12.48 25.47
C ARG A 78 -6.57 11.63 24.39
N ILE A 79 -6.03 10.43 24.21
CA ILE A 79 -6.57 9.45 23.26
C ILE A 79 -7.09 8.27 24.04
N SER A 80 -8.31 7.85 23.75
CA SER A 80 -8.91 6.67 24.35
C SER A 80 -9.58 5.80 23.29
N THR A 81 -9.47 4.49 23.46
CA THR A 81 -10.12 3.50 22.59
C THR A 81 -10.99 2.59 23.43
N ARG A 82 -12.22 2.38 23.02
CA ARG A 82 -13.18 1.47 23.66
C ARG A 82 -13.76 0.53 22.62
N THR A 83 -13.68 -0.77 22.89
CA THR A 83 -14.31 -1.81 22.06
C THR A 83 -15.47 -2.45 22.82
N GLN A 84 -16.61 -2.59 22.15
CA GLN A 84 -17.79 -3.26 22.66
C GLN A 84 -18.38 -4.18 21.57
N GLY A 85 -18.19 -5.48 21.73
CA GLY A 85 -18.48 -6.43 20.66
C GLY A 85 -17.61 -6.16 19.44
N GLN A 86 -18.24 -5.95 18.29
CA GLN A 86 -17.57 -5.64 17.02
C GLN A 86 -17.32 -4.13 16.81
N LEU A 87 -17.94 -3.27 17.61
CA LEU A 87 -17.82 -1.83 17.52
C LEU A 87 -16.62 -1.33 18.31
N THR A 88 -15.76 -0.56 17.66
CA THR A 88 -14.65 0.16 18.29
C THR A 88 -14.83 1.66 18.10
N GLN A 89 -14.74 2.42 19.18
CA GLN A 89 -14.74 3.87 19.20
C GLN A 89 -13.36 4.36 19.64
N LYS A 90 -12.76 5.29 18.88
CA LYS A 90 -11.54 5.99 19.25
C LYS A 90 -11.81 7.47 19.34
N VAL A 91 -11.36 8.09 20.43
CA VAL A 91 -11.67 9.48 20.79
C VAL A 91 -10.37 10.24 21.03
N TRP A 92 -10.26 11.42 20.41
CA TRP A 92 -9.20 12.41 20.67
C TRP A 92 -9.82 13.62 21.38
N GLN A 93 -9.42 13.82 22.62
CA GLN A 93 -9.82 14.98 23.42
C GLN A 93 -8.70 16.01 23.42
N THR A 94 -9.02 17.22 23.02
CA THR A 94 -8.10 18.37 22.99
C THR A 94 -8.64 19.52 23.83
N PRO A 95 -7.84 20.56 24.16
CA PRO A 95 -8.34 21.75 24.86
C PRO A 95 -9.43 22.53 24.12
N ILE A 96 -9.55 22.38 22.81
CA ILE A 96 -10.52 23.13 21.99
C ILE A 96 -11.72 22.29 21.54
N GLY A 97 -11.74 20.99 21.82
CA GLY A 97 -12.84 20.11 21.45
C GLY A 97 -12.44 18.64 21.37
N THR A 98 -13.40 17.85 20.93
CA THR A 98 -13.26 16.39 20.83
C THR A 98 -13.67 15.92 19.45
N ILE A 99 -12.89 15.01 18.85
CA ILE A 99 -13.27 14.27 17.65
C ILE A 99 -13.26 12.77 17.95
N ALA A 100 -14.08 12.00 17.24
CA ALA A 100 -14.21 10.58 17.46
C ALA A 100 -14.50 9.83 16.16
N GLU A 101 -13.85 8.69 15.98
CA GLU A 101 -14.19 7.72 14.94
C GLU A 101 -14.89 6.50 15.51
N GLU A 102 -15.70 5.85 14.68
CA GLU A 102 -16.33 4.58 15.01
C GLU A 102 -16.10 3.59 13.86
N THR A 103 -15.64 2.40 14.21
CA THR A 103 -15.40 1.32 13.27
C THR A 103 -16.09 0.04 13.72
N THR A 104 -16.50 -0.79 12.78
CA THR A 104 -17.07 -2.12 13.04
C THR A 104 -16.22 -3.17 12.36
N PHE A 105 -15.82 -4.19 13.12
CA PHE A 105 -15.24 -5.40 12.56
C PHE A 105 -16.32 -6.30 11.99
N SER A 106 -16.17 -6.73 10.74
CA SER A 106 -17.03 -7.69 10.05
C SER A 106 -16.40 -9.09 10.08
N PRO A 107 -16.94 -10.06 10.84
CA PRO A 107 -16.42 -11.44 10.87
C PRO A 107 -16.50 -12.15 9.52
N ASP A 108 -17.51 -11.84 8.71
CA ASP A 108 -17.73 -12.49 7.42
C ASP A 108 -16.64 -12.18 6.41
N SER A 109 -16.28 -10.89 6.31
CA SER A 109 -15.18 -10.42 5.47
C SER A 109 -13.83 -10.38 6.19
N CYS A 110 -13.80 -10.47 7.53
CA CYS A 110 -12.62 -10.24 8.37
C CYS A 110 -11.97 -8.86 8.14
N SER A 111 -12.79 -7.84 7.87
CA SER A 111 -12.38 -6.47 7.60
C SER A 111 -12.99 -5.48 8.59
N ILE A 112 -12.45 -4.27 8.60
CA ILE A 112 -12.92 -3.16 9.42
C ILE A 112 -13.59 -2.12 8.51
N ALA A 113 -14.82 -1.73 8.84
CA ALA A 113 -15.55 -0.67 8.17
C ALA A 113 -15.71 0.56 9.08
N HIS A 114 -15.55 1.76 8.53
CA HIS A 114 -15.85 3.00 9.24
C HIS A 114 -17.37 3.25 9.24
N ASN A 115 -17.96 3.34 10.43
CA ASN A 115 -19.33 3.82 10.63
C ASN A 115 -19.37 5.35 10.73
N LYS A 116 -18.34 5.93 11.34
CA LYS A 116 -18.11 7.36 11.44
C LYS A 116 -16.62 7.66 11.35
N TYR A 117 -16.24 8.59 10.48
CA TYR A 117 -14.92 9.18 10.47
C TYR A 117 -14.79 10.27 11.54
N ALA A 118 -13.57 10.54 11.97
CA ALA A 118 -13.30 11.48 13.06
C ALA A 118 -13.63 12.94 12.70
N VAL A 119 -13.57 13.30 11.40
CA VAL A 119 -13.72 14.67 10.90
C VAL A 119 -14.75 14.71 9.77
N THR A 120 -15.92 15.27 10.04
CA THR A 120 -17.05 15.29 9.10
C THR A 120 -17.66 16.69 8.92
N ASN A 121 -17.19 17.68 9.68
CA ASN A 121 -17.69 19.06 9.65
C ASN A 121 -16.61 20.07 10.05
N LYS A 122 -16.89 21.36 9.90
CA LYS A 122 -15.95 22.45 10.17
C LYS A 122 -15.40 22.45 11.59
N ALA A 123 -16.26 22.24 12.60
CA ALA A 123 -15.82 22.28 14.00
C ALA A 123 -14.85 21.12 14.31
N GLU A 124 -15.12 19.93 13.78
CA GLU A 124 -14.20 18.78 13.86
C GLU A 124 -12.91 19.02 13.06
N LEU A 125 -12.98 19.72 11.91
CA LEU A 125 -11.79 20.09 11.13
C LEU A 125 -10.88 21.06 11.90
N GLU A 126 -11.41 22.02 12.65
CA GLU A 126 -10.65 22.91 13.52
C GLU A 126 -9.95 22.13 14.66
N VAL A 127 -10.65 21.17 15.27
CA VAL A 127 -10.06 20.27 16.28
C VAL A 127 -8.96 19.40 15.64
N PHE A 128 -9.17 18.89 14.43
CA PHE A 128 -8.18 18.14 13.70
C PHE A 128 -6.93 18.97 13.38
N ARG A 129 -7.08 20.23 12.94
CA ARG A 129 -5.94 21.14 12.76
C ARG A 129 -5.13 21.27 14.05
N TYR A 130 -5.81 21.50 15.19
CA TYR A 130 -5.15 21.57 16.50
C TYR A 130 -4.40 20.27 16.83
N LEU A 131 -5.03 19.13 16.56
CA LEU A 131 -4.43 17.80 16.76
C LEU A 131 -3.13 17.65 15.95
N ILE A 132 -3.16 18.00 14.66
CA ILE A 132 -1.99 17.95 13.78
C ILE A 132 -0.91 18.93 14.23
N GLU A 133 -1.24 20.18 14.57
CA GLU A 133 -0.29 21.17 15.04
C GLU A 133 0.46 20.73 16.33
N ASN A 134 -0.21 19.96 17.21
CA ASN A 134 0.33 19.48 18.47
C ASN A 134 0.74 17.99 18.42
N ARG A 135 1.00 17.48 17.24
CA ARG A 135 1.55 16.14 16.95
C ARG A 135 3.00 16.27 16.45
N ARG A 136 3.80 15.25 16.69
CA ARG A 136 5.09 15.02 16.03
C ARG A 136 5.12 13.60 15.51
N LEU A 137 5.72 13.39 14.35
CA LEU A 137 6.04 12.05 13.86
C LEU A 137 7.43 11.66 14.37
N LYS A 138 7.51 10.50 15.00
CA LYS A 138 8.78 9.91 15.45
C LYS A 138 9.15 8.78 14.48
N PRO A 139 10.41 8.70 14.00
CA PRO A 139 10.88 7.52 13.29
C PRO A 139 10.68 6.25 14.14
N GLU A 140 10.14 5.20 13.54
CA GLU A 140 9.87 3.92 14.19
C GLU A 140 10.38 2.77 13.30
N CYS A 141 10.73 1.64 13.90
CA CYS A 141 11.19 0.43 13.19
C CYS A 141 12.47 0.59 12.33
N ILE A 142 13.13 1.73 12.36
CA ILE A 142 14.31 2.01 11.52
C ILE A 142 15.53 1.24 12.01
N GLU A 143 15.75 1.19 13.33
CA GLU A 143 16.90 0.52 13.94
C GLU A 143 16.87 -1.01 13.73
N ASP A 144 15.71 -1.60 13.64
CA ASP A 144 15.53 -3.05 13.44
C ASP A 144 15.57 -3.46 11.97
N TYR A 145 15.40 -2.52 11.03
CA TYR A 145 15.31 -2.81 9.61
C TYR A 145 16.51 -3.60 9.04
N PRO A 146 17.78 -3.31 9.38
CA PRO A 146 18.91 -4.10 8.88
C PRO A 146 18.83 -5.58 9.26
N LYS A 147 18.47 -5.91 10.50
CA LYS A 147 18.29 -7.30 10.96
C LYS A 147 17.12 -7.97 10.25
N ARG A 148 16.05 -7.20 10.05
CA ARG A 148 14.88 -7.65 9.33
C ARG A 148 15.22 -7.94 7.85
N LEU A 149 16.00 -7.08 7.22
CA LEU A 149 16.47 -7.29 5.85
C LEU A 149 17.32 -8.58 5.72
N GLU A 150 18.20 -8.89 6.68
CA GLU A 150 18.97 -10.13 6.72
C GLU A 150 18.05 -11.36 6.89
N LEU A 151 17.02 -11.28 7.74
CA LEU A 151 16.03 -12.34 7.88
C LEU A 151 15.34 -12.61 6.53
N TRP A 152 14.82 -11.57 5.89
CA TRP A 152 14.09 -11.68 4.63
C TRP A 152 14.95 -12.19 3.48
N GLN A 153 16.23 -11.81 3.46
CA GLN A 153 17.19 -12.31 2.47
C GLN A 153 17.33 -13.84 2.51
N ARG A 154 17.26 -14.46 3.69
CA ARG A 154 17.29 -15.93 3.83
C ARG A 154 16.10 -16.62 3.18
N TYR A 155 14.99 -15.90 3.00
CA TYR A 155 13.77 -16.38 2.35
C TYR A 155 13.56 -15.78 0.95
N ASP A 156 14.63 -15.25 0.35
CA ASP A 156 14.60 -14.67 -1.01
C ASP A 156 13.62 -13.49 -1.15
N GLY A 157 13.45 -12.68 -0.09
CA GLY A 157 12.50 -11.58 0.00
C GLY A 157 13.12 -10.23 0.33
N ILE A 158 12.30 -9.20 0.28
CA ILE A 158 12.59 -7.83 0.73
C ILE A 158 11.40 -7.35 1.56
N PRO A 159 11.59 -6.90 2.81
CA PRO A 159 10.49 -6.40 3.61
C PRO A 159 9.99 -5.06 3.08
N ALA A 160 8.69 -4.98 2.78
CA ALA A 160 8.05 -3.72 2.45
C ALA A 160 8.11 -2.76 3.65
N ILE A 161 8.45 -1.51 3.39
CA ILE A 161 8.43 -0.41 4.36
C ILE A 161 7.81 0.83 3.73
N ALA A 162 7.07 1.60 4.52
CA ALA A 162 6.36 2.77 4.05
C ALA A 162 6.65 4.02 4.89
N ILE A 163 6.75 5.14 4.19
CA ILE A 163 6.66 6.47 4.78
C ILE A 163 5.19 6.84 5.05
N PRO A 164 4.90 7.88 5.84
CA PRO A 164 3.53 8.34 6.07
C PRO A 164 2.77 8.58 4.77
N ARG A 165 1.47 8.32 4.78
CA ARG A 165 0.61 8.68 3.64
C ARG A 165 0.73 10.14 3.30
N SER A 166 0.62 10.45 2.01
CA SER A 166 0.47 11.83 1.53
C SER A 166 -0.71 12.51 2.22
N PRO A 167 -0.64 13.81 2.51
CA PRO A 167 -1.68 14.50 3.29
C PRO A 167 -3.10 14.32 2.77
N LEU A 168 -3.31 14.37 1.44
CA LEU A 168 -4.63 14.15 0.85
C LEU A 168 -5.13 12.72 1.06
N SER A 169 -4.27 11.71 0.88
CA SER A 169 -4.63 10.31 1.13
C SER A 169 -4.93 10.05 2.60
N ALA A 170 -4.10 10.54 3.52
CA ALA A 170 -4.37 10.44 4.95
C ALA A 170 -5.69 11.15 5.32
N PHE A 171 -5.93 12.33 4.77
CA PHE A 171 -7.16 13.09 4.99
C PHE A 171 -8.40 12.29 4.59
N PHE A 172 -8.40 11.71 3.39
CA PHE A 172 -9.54 10.94 2.89
C PHE A 172 -9.70 9.57 3.58
N TYR A 173 -8.63 8.82 3.75
CA TYR A 173 -8.74 7.42 4.15
C TYR A 173 -8.62 7.19 5.67
N GLU A 174 -7.99 8.12 6.40
CA GLU A 174 -7.81 7.97 7.84
C GLU A 174 -8.74 8.89 8.66
N TRP A 175 -9.11 10.08 8.14
CA TRP A 175 -9.74 11.11 8.99
C TRP A 175 -11.15 11.49 8.59
N THR A 176 -11.46 11.62 7.30
CA THR A 176 -12.73 12.23 6.86
C THR A 176 -13.66 11.27 6.12
N GLY A 177 -13.12 10.22 5.51
CA GLY A 177 -13.77 9.52 4.40
C GLY A 177 -13.77 10.40 3.13
N VAL A 178 -13.83 9.77 1.97
CA VAL A 178 -13.72 10.47 0.68
C VAL A 178 -14.82 11.54 0.52
N ILE A 179 -16.08 11.20 0.80
CA ILE A 179 -17.22 12.09 0.57
C ILE A 179 -17.12 13.35 1.44
N ASN A 180 -16.97 13.19 2.77
CA ASN A 180 -16.84 14.33 3.67
C ASN A 180 -15.56 15.12 3.38
N GLY A 181 -14.45 14.44 3.07
CA GLY A 181 -13.19 15.08 2.74
C GLY A 181 -13.29 15.99 1.52
N ILE A 182 -14.00 15.58 0.46
CA ILE A 182 -14.26 16.41 -0.70
C ILE A 182 -15.07 17.65 -0.32
N TYR A 183 -16.15 17.50 0.45
CA TYR A 183 -16.94 18.66 0.92
C TYR A 183 -16.12 19.62 1.78
N LEU A 184 -15.35 19.10 2.73
CA LEU A 184 -14.49 19.93 3.58
C LEU A 184 -13.41 20.66 2.78
N LEU A 185 -12.84 20.01 1.78
CA LEU A 185 -11.84 20.61 0.88
C LEU A 185 -12.45 21.75 0.04
N LEU A 186 -13.67 21.58 -0.47
CA LEU A 186 -14.36 22.59 -1.26
C LEU A 186 -14.88 23.75 -0.42
N ASP A 187 -15.41 23.48 0.77
CA ASP A 187 -16.02 24.49 1.63
C ASP A 187 -14.98 25.27 2.47
N PHE A 188 -13.84 24.64 2.82
CA PHE A 188 -12.80 25.22 3.69
C PHE A 188 -11.39 25.02 3.13
N PRO A 189 -11.12 25.38 1.87
CA PRO A 189 -9.86 25.05 1.16
C PRO A 189 -8.61 25.58 1.87
N GLU A 190 -8.67 26.77 2.42
CA GLU A 190 -7.50 27.39 3.09
C GLU A 190 -7.13 26.63 4.37
N LEU A 191 -8.14 26.23 5.18
CA LEU A 191 -7.92 25.47 6.41
C LEU A 191 -7.34 24.07 6.09
N VAL A 192 -7.87 23.41 5.05
CA VAL A 192 -7.36 22.11 4.64
C VAL A 192 -5.93 22.19 4.10
N ARG A 193 -5.60 23.23 3.29
CA ARG A 193 -4.23 23.46 2.82
C ARG A 193 -3.25 23.73 3.98
N GLU A 194 -3.65 24.53 4.98
CA GLU A 194 -2.86 24.72 6.20
C GLU A 194 -2.56 23.39 6.91
N ILE A 195 -3.56 22.53 7.06
CA ILE A 195 -3.40 21.20 7.66
C ILE A 195 -2.40 20.35 6.84
N PHE A 196 -2.52 20.34 5.51
CA PHE A 196 -1.62 19.58 4.65
C PHE A 196 -0.17 20.08 4.76
N GLN A 197 0.07 21.38 4.80
CA GLN A 197 1.40 21.94 5.02
C GLN A 197 2.00 21.57 6.38
N LEU A 198 1.17 21.53 7.44
CA LEU A 198 1.59 21.04 8.75
C LEU A 198 1.97 19.55 8.71
N MET A 199 1.21 18.73 7.99
CA MET A 199 1.50 17.31 7.84
C MET A 199 2.80 17.08 7.06
N GLU A 200 2.99 17.75 5.94
CA GLU A 200 4.22 17.69 5.13
C GLU A 200 5.47 18.07 5.93
N LYS A 201 5.37 19.17 6.69
CA LYS A 201 6.48 19.60 7.56
C LYS A 201 6.86 18.57 8.61
N GLN A 202 5.88 17.82 9.13
CA GLN A 202 6.12 16.79 10.15
C GLN A 202 6.80 15.53 9.60
N GLU A 203 6.77 15.31 8.30
CA GLU A 203 7.37 14.14 7.65
C GLU A 203 8.88 14.29 7.40
N GLU A 204 9.42 15.51 7.36
CA GLU A 204 10.84 15.75 7.07
C GLU A 204 11.80 14.91 7.95
N PRO A 205 11.61 14.80 9.27
CA PRO A 205 12.48 13.93 10.09
C PRO A 205 12.39 12.44 9.72
N ILE A 206 11.24 12.00 9.22
CA ILE A 206 11.05 10.61 8.76
C ILE A 206 11.82 10.40 7.45
N LEU A 207 11.67 11.31 6.49
CA LEU A 207 12.40 11.26 5.22
C LEU A 207 13.91 11.29 5.44
N GLU A 208 14.40 12.12 6.37
CA GLU A 208 15.81 12.18 6.73
C GLU A 208 16.31 10.83 7.27
N ALA A 209 15.60 10.26 8.25
CA ALA A 209 15.95 8.96 8.82
C ALA A 209 15.91 7.82 7.78
N VAL A 210 14.95 7.84 6.85
CA VAL A 210 14.87 6.87 5.75
C VAL A 210 16.01 7.06 4.74
N CYS A 211 16.39 8.31 4.44
CA CYS A 211 17.53 8.60 3.58
C CYS A 211 18.86 8.11 4.19
N GLU A 212 19.01 8.18 5.51
CA GLU A 212 20.17 7.62 6.23
C GLU A 212 20.16 6.09 6.20
N LEU A 213 19.01 5.45 6.36
CA LEU A 213 18.82 4.00 6.34
C LEU A 213 19.14 3.38 4.97
N ARG A 214 18.84 4.08 3.88
CA ARG A 214 19.05 3.65 2.48
C ARG A 214 18.44 2.26 2.14
N PRO A 215 17.16 2.05 2.39
CA PRO A 215 16.51 0.82 1.95
C PRO A 215 16.50 0.73 0.42
N PRO A 216 16.44 -0.47 -0.18
CA PRO A 216 16.40 -0.59 -1.64
C PRO A 216 15.13 -0.01 -2.27
N LEU A 217 14.01 -0.02 -1.53
CA LEU A 217 12.70 0.44 -2.00
C LEU A 217 11.89 0.98 -0.81
N VAL A 218 11.21 2.09 -1.03
CA VAL A 218 10.20 2.67 -0.12
C VAL A 218 8.84 2.66 -0.78
N HIS A 219 7.84 2.26 -0.05
CA HIS A 219 6.46 2.17 -0.50
C HIS A 219 5.67 3.41 -0.07
N PHE A 220 5.00 4.04 -1.03
CA PHE A 220 4.00 5.08 -0.80
C PHE A 220 2.63 4.40 -0.72
N ALA A 221 2.24 4.03 0.49
CA ALA A 221 1.00 3.28 0.74
C ALA A 221 -0.23 4.22 0.76
N ASP A 222 -0.35 5.04 -0.27
CA ASP A 222 -1.37 6.09 -0.38
C ASP A 222 -2.77 5.56 -0.69
N ASN A 223 -2.91 4.29 -1.08
CA ASN A 223 -4.18 3.68 -1.50
C ASN A 223 -4.91 4.50 -2.55
N LEU A 224 -4.17 4.87 -3.61
CA LEU A 224 -4.70 5.72 -4.66
C LEU A 224 -5.74 4.99 -5.51
N SER A 225 -6.77 5.73 -5.93
CA SER A 225 -7.71 5.29 -6.95
C SER A 225 -8.09 6.48 -7.86
N SER A 226 -8.16 6.26 -9.16
CA SER A 226 -8.35 7.34 -10.13
C SER A 226 -9.69 8.06 -9.97
N ASP A 227 -10.73 7.40 -9.52
CA ASP A 227 -12.07 7.97 -9.32
C ASP A 227 -12.12 8.94 -8.12
N THR A 228 -11.21 8.82 -7.16
CA THR A 228 -11.19 9.66 -5.96
C THR A 228 -10.13 10.76 -5.98
N ILE A 229 -8.98 10.51 -6.60
CA ILE A 229 -7.79 11.35 -6.49
C ILE A 229 -7.47 12.17 -7.75
N THR A 230 -7.83 11.70 -8.95
CA THR A 230 -7.37 12.30 -10.21
C THR A 230 -7.60 13.82 -10.31
N SER A 231 -8.77 14.30 -9.85
CA SER A 231 -9.13 15.73 -9.93
C SER A 231 -8.31 16.61 -8.99
N PHE A 232 -7.72 16.06 -7.94
CA PHE A 232 -6.96 16.79 -6.92
C PHE A 232 -5.46 16.55 -7.03
N TYR A 233 -5.04 15.57 -7.84
CA TYR A 233 -3.68 15.06 -7.84
C TYR A 233 -2.64 16.14 -8.13
N GLU A 234 -2.80 16.89 -9.23
CA GLU A 234 -1.80 17.85 -9.71
C GLU A 234 -1.62 19.04 -8.76
N GLU A 235 -2.69 19.47 -8.11
CA GLU A 235 -2.66 20.61 -7.18
C GLU A 235 -2.22 20.20 -5.77
N LEU A 236 -2.77 19.10 -5.24
CA LEU A 236 -2.68 18.80 -3.81
C LEU A 236 -1.75 17.62 -3.47
N MET A 237 -1.25 16.89 -4.46
CA MET A 237 -0.48 15.67 -4.20
C MET A 237 0.83 15.58 -5.00
N GLU A 238 0.82 15.93 -6.28
CA GLU A 238 1.99 15.84 -7.13
C GLU A 238 3.20 16.63 -6.60
N PRO A 239 3.07 17.87 -6.06
CA PRO A 239 4.21 18.59 -5.49
C PRO A 239 4.87 17.84 -4.33
N GLY A 240 4.10 17.29 -3.40
CA GLY A 240 4.59 16.48 -2.28
C GLY A 240 5.25 15.18 -2.75
N HIS A 241 4.64 14.47 -3.72
CA HIS A 241 5.26 13.29 -4.33
C HIS A 241 6.60 13.62 -4.97
N ARG A 242 6.66 14.66 -5.79
CA ARG A 242 7.89 15.11 -6.45
C ARG A 242 9.00 15.43 -5.45
N HIS A 243 8.68 16.13 -4.36
CA HIS A 243 9.63 16.44 -3.29
C HIS A 243 10.17 15.17 -2.63
N ARG A 244 9.29 14.28 -2.19
CA ARG A 244 9.66 13.01 -1.51
C ARG A 244 10.49 12.11 -2.43
N ILE A 245 10.04 11.90 -3.67
CA ILE A 245 10.76 11.08 -4.66
C ILE A 245 12.16 11.65 -4.91
N ALA A 246 12.29 12.97 -5.12
CA ALA A 246 13.59 13.58 -5.35
C ALA A 246 14.56 13.38 -4.17
N ARG A 247 14.08 13.51 -2.92
CA ARG A 247 14.88 13.26 -1.71
C ARG A 247 15.34 11.80 -1.61
N LEU A 248 14.43 10.85 -1.84
CA LEU A 248 14.73 9.42 -1.80
C LEU A 248 15.68 9.00 -2.93
N HIS A 249 15.46 9.49 -4.15
CA HIS A 249 16.35 9.20 -5.28
C HIS A 249 17.76 9.77 -5.07
N GLN A 250 17.92 10.96 -4.46
CA GLN A 250 19.25 11.50 -4.10
C GLN A 250 19.99 10.61 -3.12
N ALA A 251 19.28 9.86 -2.25
CA ALA A 251 19.86 8.87 -1.36
C ALA A 251 20.06 7.48 -2.03
N GLY A 252 19.69 7.33 -3.31
CA GLY A 252 19.78 6.06 -4.06
C GLY A 252 18.63 5.08 -3.76
N ILE A 253 17.53 5.55 -3.18
CA ILE A 253 16.38 4.75 -2.77
C ILE A 253 15.33 4.78 -3.87
N LYS A 254 14.77 3.62 -4.21
CA LYS A 254 13.68 3.49 -5.18
C LYS A 254 12.31 3.71 -4.53
N CYS A 255 11.33 4.14 -5.33
CA CYS A 255 9.99 4.50 -4.85
C CYS A 255 8.92 3.69 -5.58
N ALA A 256 8.07 2.97 -4.83
CA ALA A 256 6.85 2.37 -5.34
C ALA A 256 5.63 3.09 -4.79
N VAL A 257 4.55 3.18 -5.56
CA VAL A 257 3.28 3.74 -5.10
C VAL A 257 2.15 2.74 -5.29
N HIS A 258 1.27 2.65 -4.30
CA HIS A 258 0.09 1.80 -4.34
C HIS A 258 -1.05 2.50 -5.08
N LEU A 259 -1.45 1.93 -6.22
CA LEU A 259 -2.59 2.37 -7.04
C LEU A 259 -3.52 1.19 -7.25
N ASP A 260 -4.68 1.23 -6.63
CA ASP A 260 -5.65 0.15 -6.57
C ASP A 260 -6.95 0.47 -7.32
N GLY A 261 -7.70 -0.56 -7.72
CA GLY A 261 -9.01 -0.47 -8.35
C GLY A 261 -9.00 0.25 -9.70
N VAL A 262 -9.44 1.51 -9.73
CA VAL A 262 -9.51 2.34 -10.95
C VAL A 262 -8.17 3.03 -11.18
N VAL A 263 -7.49 2.72 -12.30
CA VAL A 263 -6.09 3.11 -12.52
C VAL A 263 -5.86 4.08 -13.69
N GLN A 264 -6.78 4.14 -14.67
CA GLN A 264 -6.53 4.82 -15.95
C GLN A 264 -6.19 6.31 -15.80
N GLY A 265 -6.81 7.03 -14.87
CA GLY A 265 -6.62 8.47 -14.69
C GLY A 265 -5.30 8.85 -14.01
N LEU A 266 -4.79 8.02 -13.12
CA LEU A 266 -3.60 8.29 -12.30
C LEU A 266 -2.34 7.62 -12.84
N LEU A 267 -2.42 6.45 -13.44
CA LEU A 267 -1.26 5.68 -13.90
C LEU A 267 -0.25 6.53 -14.71
N PRO A 268 -0.66 7.32 -15.74
CA PRO A 268 0.30 8.16 -16.49
C PRO A 268 0.86 9.33 -15.67
N LYS A 269 0.13 9.81 -14.66
CA LYS A 269 0.58 10.89 -13.79
C LYS A 269 1.65 10.39 -12.81
N LEU A 270 1.43 9.19 -12.24
CA LEU A 270 2.38 8.55 -11.32
C LEU A 270 3.68 8.12 -12.02
N ALA A 271 3.60 7.60 -13.23
CA ALA A 271 4.78 7.33 -14.05
C ALA A 271 5.58 8.62 -14.32
N ARG A 272 4.91 9.69 -14.78
CA ARG A 272 5.54 10.99 -15.10
C ARG A 272 6.17 11.69 -13.90
N VAL A 273 5.61 11.55 -12.69
CA VAL A 273 6.15 12.22 -11.48
C VAL A 273 7.47 11.62 -11.00
N GLY A 274 7.78 10.39 -11.42
CA GLY A 274 9.06 9.73 -11.20
C GLY A 274 9.05 8.53 -10.25
N PHE A 275 7.89 7.92 -9.98
CA PHE A 275 7.87 6.63 -9.29
C PHE A 275 8.59 5.56 -10.11
N ASP A 276 9.42 4.74 -9.47
CA ASP A 276 10.11 3.62 -10.11
C ASP A 276 9.15 2.44 -10.38
N ALA A 277 8.12 2.29 -9.55
CA ALA A 277 7.08 1.27 -9.72
C ALA A 277 5.70 1.80 -9.33
N VAL A 278 4.67 1.39 -10.08
CA VAL A 278 3.27 1.54 -9.70
C VAL A 278 2.73 0.15 -9.38
N GLU A 279 2.33 -0.02 -8.13
CA GLU A 279 2.00 -1.31 -7.51
C GLU A 279 0.49 -1.44 -7.33
N ALA A 280 -0.01 -2.67 -7.12
CA ALA A 280 -1.41 -3.09 -7.01
C ALA A 280 -2.24 -2.87 -8.28
N LEU A 281 -1.60 -2.75 -9.43
CA LEU A 281 -2.30 -2.53 -10.69
C LEU A 281 -3.32 -3.62 -10.97
N THR A 282 -4.59 -3.24 -10.88
CA THR A 282 -5.74 -4.12 -11.04
C THR A 282 -6.29 -4.01 -12.46
N PRO A 283 -6.11 -5.04 -13.33
CA PRO A 283 -6.73 -5.04 -14.65
C PRO A 283 -8.22 -5.38 -14.60
N TYR A 284 -8.89 -5.18 -15.71
CA TYR A 284 -10.25 -5.73 -15.92
C TYR A 284 -10.27 -7.25 -15.64
N PRO A 285 -11.32 -7.82 -14.99
CA PRO A 285 -12.59 -7.19 -14.64
C PRO A 285 -12.60 -6.47 -13.26
N GLY A 286 -11.52 -6.49 -12.49
CA GLY A 286 -11.45 -5.85 -11.18
C GLY A 286 -11.26 -4.33 -11.27
N GLY A 287 -10.47 -3.87 -12.24
CA GLY A 287 -10.22 -2.46 -12.53
C GLY A 287 -10.89 -1.96 -13.81
N ASP A 288 -10.54 -0.75 -14.23
CA ASP A 288 -11.12 -0.04 -15.40
C ASP A 288 -10.28 -0.18 -16.69
N LEU A 289 -9.10 -0.81 -16.61
CA LEU A 289 -8.16 -0.85 -17.72
C LEU A 289 -7.80 -2.29 -18.11
N PRO A 290 -7.96 -2.68 -19.40
CA PRO A 290 -7.48 -3.98 -19.88
C PRO A 290 -5.96 -4.08 -19.77
N ILE A 291 -5.45 -5.29 -19.52
CA ILE A 291 -4.01 -5.54 -19.30
C ILE A 291 -3.15 -5.11 -20.49
N GLU A 292 -3.65 -5.29 -21.72
CA GLU A 292 -2.97 -4.96 -22.98
C GLU A 292 -2.72 -3.46 -23.13
N ARG A 293 -3.51 -2.63 -22.45
CA ARG A 293 -3.42 -1.18 -22.53
C ARG A 293 -2.58 -0.55 -21.44
N MET A 294 -2.29 -1.27 -20.34
CA MET A 294 -1.66 -0.67 -19.17
C MET A 294 -0.31 -0.03 -19.47
N ARG A 295 0.57 -0.70 -20.24
CA ARG A 295 1.87 -0.12 -20.62
C ARG A 295 1.72 1.14 -21.48
N ALA A 296 0.83 1.11 -22.45
CA ALA A 296 0.56 2.27 -23.30
C ALA A 296 -0.04 3.45 -22.52
N VAL A 297 -0.91 3.18 -21.54
CA VAL A 297 -1.49 4.21 -20.67
C VAL A 297 -0.48 4.77 -19.68
N ALA A 298 0.41 3.96 -19.12
CA ALA A 298 1.51 4.45 -18.30
C ALA A 298 2.38 5.47 -19.06
N ASN A 299 2.49 5.31 -20.39
CA ASN A 299 3.24 6.18 -21.29
C ASN A 299 4.70 6.41 -20.82
N ASP A 300 5.29 5.38 -20.23
CA ASP A 300 6.65 5.35 -19.72
C ASP A 300 7.15 3.90 -19.71
N ASP A 301 8.24 3.64 -20.44
CA ASP A 301 8.81 2.29 -20.56
C ASP A 301 9.71 1.94 -19.36
N MET A 302 10.10 2.93 -18.55
CA MET A 302 10.99 2.74 -17.41
C MET A 302 10.26 2.41 -16.13
N VAL A 303 9.03 2.87 -15.96
CA VAL A 303 8.23 2.55 -14.76
C VAL A 303 7.92 1.05 -14.71
N ILE A 304 8.11 0.44 -13.55
CA ILE A 304 7.75 -0.97 -13.32
C ILE A 304 6.22 -1.05 -13.10
N LEU A 305 5.54 -1.81 -13.96
CA LEU A 305 4.14 -2.18 -13.72
C LEU A 305 4.13 -3.38 -12.76
N TRP A 306 3.53 -3.20 -11.58
CA TRP A 306 3.52 -4.22 -10.54
C TRP A 306 2.08 -4.57 -10.15
N GLY A 307 1.67 -5.80 -10.41
CA GLY A 307 0.30 -6.27 -10.20
C GLY A 307 -0.14 -7.25 -11.27
N GLY A 308 -1.29 -7.00 -11.85
CA GLY A 308 -1.81 -7.74 -13.00
C GLY A 308 -2.68 -8.93 -12.64
N VAL A 309 -2.70 -9.42 -11.39
CA VAL A 309 -3.54 -10.56 -10.96
C VAL A 309 -4.61 -10.09 -9.97
N PRO A 310 -5.86 -9.84 -10.40
CA PRO A 310 -6.93 -9.41 -9.49
C PRO A 310 -7.20 -10.40 -8.37
N GLY A 311 -7.28 -9.92 -7.12
CA GLY A 311 -7.56 -10.74 -5.94
C GLY A 311 -8.86 -11.54 -6.05
N ILE A 312 -9.88 -11.01 -6.75
CA ILE A 312 -11.16 -11.69 -6.94
C ILE A 312 -11.04 -13.03 -7.68
N LEU A 313 -10.00 -13.22 -8.51
CA LEU A 313 -9.78 -14.48 -9.24
C LEU A 313 -9.38 -15.63 -8.33
N PHE A 314 -9.02 -15.37 -7.08
CA PHE A 314 -8.73 -16.42 -6.09
C PHE A 314 -9.97 -17.06 -5.50
N ALA A 315 -11.14 -16.41 -5.60
CA ALA A 315 -12.39 -16.84 -4.94
C ALA A 315 -13.48 -17.23 -5.97
N PRO A 316 -14.49 -18.03 -5.58
CA PRO A 316 -15.62 -18.34 -6.44
C PRO A 316 -16.29 -17.06 -6.99
N PRO A 317 -16.80 -17.08 -8.23
CA PRO A 317 -17.00 -18.26 -9.08
C PRO A 317 -15.81 -18.68 -9.94
N TYR A 318 -14.64 -18.04 -9.78
CA TYR A 318 -13.49 -18.28 -10.63
C TYR A 318 -12.78 -19.60 -10.32
N SER A 319 -12.38 -20.30 -11.38
CA SER A 319 -11.64 -21.56 -11.33
C SER A 319 -10.13 -21.35 -11.51
N TRP A 320 -9.35 -22.40 -11.28
CA TRP A 320 -7.92 -22.40 -11.66
C TRP A 320 -7.71 -22.15 -13.14
N GLU A 321 -8.57 -22.66 -14.00
CA GLU A 321 -8.45 -22.47 -15.46
C GLU A 321 -8.67 -21.00 -15.87
N ASP A 322 -9.56 -20.29 -15.16
CA ASP A 322 -9.77 -18.85 -15.36
C ASP A 322 -8.54 -18.06 -14.90
N MET A 323 -8.02 -18.36 -13.71
CA MET A 323 -6.79 -17.78 -13.19
C MET A 323 -5.59 -18.05 -14.11
N LYS A 324 -5.42 -19.29 -14.53
CA LYS A 324 -4.32 -19.69 -15.42
C LYS A 324 -4.34 -18.89 -16.72
N ARG A 325 -5.48 -18.86 -17.40
CA ARG A 325 -5.68 -18.12 -18.65
C ARG A 325 -5.37 -16.64 -18.48
N HIS A 326 -5.80 -16.05 -17.35
CA HIS A 326 -5.52 -14.66 -17.04
C HIS A 326 -4.03 -14.40 -16.84
N VAL A 327 -3.35 -15.23 -16.04
CA VAL A 327 -1.90 -15.09 -15.78
C VAL A 327 -1.08 -15.27 -17.06
N GLU A 328 -1.41 -16.29 -17.90
CA GLU A 328 -0.77 -16.49 -19.21
C GLU A 328 -0.93 -15.24 -20.07
N HIS A 329 -2.11 -14.65 -20.13
CA HIS A 329 -2.38 -13.41 -20.86
C HIS A 329 -1.56 -12.21 -20.33
N VAL A 330 -1.46 -12.04 -19.00
CA VAL A 330 -0.60 -10.99 -18.42
C VAL A 330 0.86 -11.18 -18.83
N LEU A 331 1.37 -12.42 -18.75
CA LEU A 331 2.75 -12.73 -19.13
C LEU A 331 3.01 -12.42 -20.62
N GLU A 332 2.08 -12.76 -21.50
CA GLU A 332 2.17 -12.45 -22.94
C GLU A 332 2.16 -10.93 -23.20
N CYS A 333 1.27 -10.20 -22.56
CA CYS A 333 1.13 -8.74 -22.76
C CYS A 333 2.31 -7.94 -22.20
N TRP A 334 2.90 -8.39 -21.09
CA TRP A 334 3.97 -7.67 -20.42
C TRP A 334 5.38 -8.22 -20.72
N ALA A 335 5.49 -9.32 -21.50
CA ALA A 335 6.77 -9.87 -21.92
C ALA A 335 7.66 -8.80 -22.57
N GLY A 336 8.95 -8.80 -22.21
CA GLY A 336 9.93 -7.82 -22.73
C GLY A 336 9.79 -6.41 -22.17
N THR A 337 8.84 -6.16 -21.23
CA THR A 337 8.70 -4.89 -20.53
C THR A 337 9.18 -4.98 -19.08
N ARG A 338 9.20 -3.86 -18.37
CA ARG A 338 9.56 -3.81 -16.94
C ARG A 338 8.34 -4.08 -16.09
N PHE A 339 8.22 -5.26 -15.52
CA PHE A 339 7.08 -5.62 -14.69
C PHE A 339 7.43 -6.57 -13.54
N VAL A 340 6.58 -6.57 -12.53
CA VAL A 340 6.49 -7.57 -11.46
C VAL A 340 5.08 -8.14 -11.50
N LEU A 341 4.94 -9.43 -11.75
CA LEU A 341 3.66 -10.08 -11.61
C LEU A 341 3.27 -10.07 -10.13
N GLY A 342 2.09 -9.61 -9.79
CA GLY A 342 1.65 -9.50 -8.42
C GLY A 342 0.14 -9.70 -8.28
N VAL A 343 -0.29 -10.14 -7.10
CA VAL A 343 -1.69 -9.98 -6.74
C VAL A 343 -1.97 -8.49 -6.64
N ALA A 344 -2.98 -8.04 -7.36
CA ALA A 344 -3.45 -6.68 -7.27
C ALA A 344 -4.25 -6.55 -5.97
N ASP A 345 -3.70 -5.77 -5.03
CA ASP A 345 -4.02 -5.67 -3.62
C ASP A 345 -3.73 -6.98 -2.86
N GLN A 346 -4.72 -7.79 -2.49
CA GLN A 346 -4.55 -8.90 -1.55
C GLN A 346 -5.30 -10.16 -1.97
N VAL A 347 -4.81 -11.32 -1.50
CA VAL A 347 -5.58 -12.58 -1.58
C VAL A 347 -6.68 -12.57 -0.51
N PRO A 348 -7.97 -12.65 -0.89
CA PRO A 348 -9.06 -12.58 0.07
C PRO A 348 -9.15 -13.83 0.95
N PRO A 349 -9.75 -13.75 2.16
CA PRO A 349 -9.83 -14.87 3.11
C PRO A 349 -10.57 -16.12 2.61
N ASP A 350 -11.46 -15.97 1.65
CA ASP A 350 -12.19 -17.06 0.98
C ASP A 350 -11.49 -17.56 -0.29
N GLY A 351 -10.37 -16.95 -0.66
CA GLY A 351 -9.57 -17.32 -1.82
C GLY A 351 -8.87 -18.67 -1.67
N ASN A 352 -8.68 -19.34 -2.79
CA ASN A 352 -7.90 -20.58 -2.83
C ASN A 352 -6.39 -20.28 -2.87
N ILE A 353 -5.73 -20.38 -1.74
CA ILE A 353 -4.30 -20.07 -1.58
C ILE A 353 -3.38 -20.94 -2.44
N GLU A 354 -3.82 -22.16 -2.83
CA GLU A 354 -3.04 -23.03 -3.71
C GLU A 354 -2.87 -22.47 -5.12
N PHE A 355 -3.69 -21.46 -5.50
CA PHE A 355 -3.47 -20.77 -6.77
C PHE A 355 -2.13 -20.01 -6.77
N CYS A 356 -1.65 -19.50 -5.62
CA CYS A 356 -0.30 -18.93 -5.53
C CYS A 356 0.78 -19.94 -5.92
N ARG A 357 0.68 -21.18 -5.42
CA ARG A 357 1.61 -22.27 -5.76
C ARG A 357 1.53 -22.65 -7.24
N ASN A 358 0.31 -22.69 -7.77
CA ASN A 358 0.09 -23.03 -9.16
C ASN A 358 0.61 -21.96 -10.11
N ILE A 359 0.43 -20.67 -9.76
CA ILE A 359 1.04 -19.53 -10.50
C ILE A 359 2.57 -19.64 -10.48
N SER A 360 3.16 -19.96 -9.33
CA SER A 360 4.62 -20.16 -9.22
C SER A 360 5.13 -21.25 -10.17
N LYS A 361 4.40 -22.38 -10.28
CA LYS A 361 4.73 -23.47 -11.23
C LYS A 361 4.54 -23.05 -12.69
N LEU A 362 3.47 -22.30 -12.97
CA LEU A 362 3.18 -21.78 -14.31
C LEU A 362 4.32 -20.88 -14.80
N ILE A 363 4.76 -19.93 -13.97
CA ILE A 363 5.87 -19.01 -14.28
C ILE A 363 7.18 -19.78 -14.53
N GLN A 364 7.48 -20.81 -13.74
CA GLN A 364 8.68 -21.64 -13.94
C GLN A 364 8.66 -22.42 -15.28
N ALA A 365 7.48 -22.78 -15.74
CA ALA A 365 7.29 -23.48 -17.01
C ALA A 365 7.18 -22.53 -18.21
N TRP A 366 6.85 -21.26 -17.97
CA TRP A 366 6.65 -20.26 -19.03
C TRP A 366 7.98 -19.90 -19.70
N LYS A 367 7.94 -19.83 -21.02
CA LYS A 367 9.08 -19.40 -21.87
C LYS A 367 8.57 -18.25 -22.73
N PRO A 368 9.22 -17.06 -22.66
CA PRO A 368 8.87 -15.92 -23.50
C PRO A 368 9.06 -16.19 -24.99
#